data_d55c01dde6a0769a71e38b15bd6e18c4
#
_entry.id   d55c01dde6a0769a71e38b15bd6e18c4
#
_cell.length_a   1.000
_cell.length_b   1.000
_cell.length_c   1.000
_cell.angle_alpha   90.00
_cell.angle_beta   90.00
_cell.angle_gamma   90.00
#
_symmetry.space_group_name_H-M   'P 1'
#
loop_
_entity.id
_entity.type
_entity.pdbx_description
1 polymer ?
#
loop_
_entity_poly.entity_id
_entity_poly.type
_entity_poly.pdbx_seq_one_letter_code
_entity_poly.pdbx_strand_id
1 'polypeptide(L)'
;RIVLNILQSIEAVSIPQKLLLYGYDTTTALSVYGVLTGMAMPMIFFPNALTSSVAVLLLPTISENHARGDRGSVINDTLRTVKYCSLMGFFCLCCFLFLGDWVGTKLFHSELAGHFIVTLGFICPFLYLDTTLSSILQGLGMAGRIFFSNVICLLIRLLFVFFAIPAIGMQGYLWGILVSQMVLAVIYFFCLYRFFRKD
;
A
#
# COMPACT_ATOMS: atom_id res chain seq x y z
N ARG A 1 -7.56 8.20 13.78
CA ARG A 1 -8.26 7.92 12.48
C ARG A 1 -8.71 9.20 11.79
N ILE A 2 -9.29 10.17 12.50
CA ILE A 2 -9.77 11.44 11.89
C ILE A 2 -8.65 12.15 11.10
N VAL A 3 -7.46 12.28 11.67
CA VAL A 3 -6.30 12.92 11.01
C VAL A 3 -5.94 12.20 9.71
N LEU A 4 -5.93 10.87 9.69
CA LEU A 4 -5.64 10.09 8.49
C LEU A 4 -6.69 10.31 7.40
N ASN A 5 -7.97 10.32 7.78
CA ASN A 5 -9.07 10.58 6.84
C ASN A 5 -9.01 11.99 6.25
N ILE A 6 -8.66 13.00 7.05
CA ILE A 6 -8.47 14.38 6.57
C ILE A 6 -7.32 14.43 5.55
N LEU A 7 -6.17 13.85 5.85
CA LEU A 7 -5.02 13.82 4.94
C LEU A 7 -5.36 13.08 3.64
N GLN A 8 -6.08 11.96 3.71
CA GLN A 8 -6.54 11.23 2.52
C GLN A 8 -7.55 12.04 1.69
N SER A 9 -8.43 12.80 2.34
CA SER A 9 -9.36 13.69 1.63
C SER A 9 -8.63 14.82 0.92
N ILE A 10 -7.63 15.43 1.57
CA ILE A 10 -6.77 16.45 0.95
C ILE A 10 -6.04 15.85 -0.26
N GLU A 11 -5.48 14.64 -0.13
CA GLU A 11 -4.83 13.93 -1.21
C GLU A 11 -5.78 13.74 -2.41
N ALA A 12 -6.97 13.16 -2.17
CA ALA A 12 -7.95 12.86 -3.21
C ALA A 12 -8.42 14.11 -3.99
N VAL A 13 -8.62 15.24 -3.30
CA VAL A 13 -9.01 16.51 -3.93
C VAL A 13 -7.84 17.17 -4.66
N SER A 14 -6.63 17.06 -4.12
CA SER A 14 -5.44 17.71 -4.67
C SER A 14 -4.95 17.06 -5.97
N ILE A 15 -5.12 15.73 -6.15
CA ILE A 15 -4.62 15.04 -7.34
C ILE A 15 -5.19 15.60 -8.64
N PRO A 16 -6.52 15.70 -8.85
CA PRO A 16 -7.07 16.30 -10.07
C PRO A 16 -6.64 17.74 -10.26
N GLN A 17 -6.60 18.55 -9.18
CA GLN A 17 -6.17 19.94 -9.25
C GLN A 17 -4.70 20.10 -9.69
N LYS A 18 -3.81 19.20 -9.23
CA LYS A 18 -2.40 19.23 -9.63
C LYS A 18 -2.17 18.71 -11.05
N LEU A 19 -3.04 17.82 -11.55
CA LEU A 19 -3.03 17.41 -12.95
C LEU A 19 -3.39 18.55 -13.90
N LEU A 20 -4.25 19.50 -13.48
CA LEU A 20 -4.50 20.72 -14.24
C LEU A 20 -3.23 21.57 -14.40
N LEU A 21 -2.37 21.63 -13.37
CA LEU A 21 -1.09 22.34 -13.44
C LEU A 21 -0.07 21.65 -14.35
N TYR A 22 -0.19 20.34 -14.54
CA TYR A 22 0.62 19.60 -15.51
C TYR A 22 0.24 19.93 -16.98
N GLY A 23 -0.96 20.47 -17.21
CA GLY A 23 -1.44 20.85 -18.54
C GLY A 23 -2.62 20.02 -19.05
N TYR A 24 -3.24 19.20 -18.22
CA TYR A 24 -4.49 18.53 -18.57
C TYR A 24 -5.67 19.48 -18.42
N ASP A 25 -6.69 19.32 -19.28
CA ASP A 25 -7.99 19.96 -19.06
C ASP A 25 -8.76 19.23 -17.94
N THR A 26 -9.80 19.86 -17.43
CA THR A 26 -10.57 19.36 -16.28
C THR A 26 -11.15 17.96 -16.55
N THR A 27 -11.64 17.72 -17.77
CA THR A 27 -12.23 16.43 -18.15
C THR A 27 -11.20 15.32 -18.21
N THR A 28 -10.04 15.58 -18.79
CA THR A 28 -8.92 14.63 -18.86
C THR A 28 -8.35 14.35 -17.48
N ALA A 29 -8.13 15.36 -16.63
CA ALA A 29 -7.62 15.18 -15.28
C ALA A 29 -8.53 14.29 -14.42
N LEU A 30 -9.84 14.53 -14.48
CA LEU A 30 -10.83 13.69 -13.78
C LEU A 30 -10.93 12.28 -14.37
N SER A 31 -10.84 12.14 -15.70
CA SER A 31 -10.84 10.83 -16.38
C SER A 31 -9.63 10.00 -15.98
N VAL A 32 -8.43 10.56 -16.03
CA VAL A 32 -7.18 9.87 -15.63
C VAL A 32 -7.23 9.44 -14.16
N TYR A 33 -7.70 10.31 -13.27
CA TYR A 33 -7.89 9.99 -11.87
C TYR A 33 -8.97 8.91 -11.67
N GLY A 34 -10.07 8.98 -12.42
CA GLY A 34 -11.14 7.98 -12.41
C GLY A 34 -10.68 6.60 -12.88
N VAL A 35 -9.86 6.52 -13.93
CA VAL A 35 -9.26 5.26 -14.40
C VAL A 35 -8.35 4.64 -13.32
N LEU A 36 -7.54 5.46 -12.66
CA LEU A 36 -6.70 4.97 -11.57
C LEU A 36 -7.53 4.41 -10.41
N THR A 37 -8.47 5.20 -9.89
CA THR A 37 -9.23 4.87 -8.67
C THR A 37 -10.36 3.87 -8.92
N GLY A 38 -10.96 3.90 -10.11
CA GLY A 38 -12.09 3.05 -10.46
C GLY A 38 -11.73 1.74 -11.16
N MET A 39 -10.56 1.66 -11.80
CA MET A 39 -10.15 0.48 -12.56
C MET A 39 -8.87 -0.16 -12.00
N ALA A 40 -7.76 0.58 -11.97
CA ALA A 40 -6.46 0.02 -11.60
C ALA A 40 -6.34 -0.33 -10.10
N MET A 41 -6.72 0.58 -9.21
CA MET A 41 -6.64 0.35 -7.77
C MET A 41 -7.46 -0.84 -7.27
N PRO A 42 -8.73 -1.03 -7.67
CA PRO A 42 -9.52 -2.20 -7.28
C PRO A 42 -8.87 -3.52 -7.69
N MET A 43 -8.22 -3.57 -8.85
CA MET A 43 -7.50 -4.78 -9.31
C MET A 43 -6.32 -5.12 -8.39
N ILE A 44 -5.57 -4.11 -7.95
CA ILE A 44 -4.44 -4.30 -7.02
C ILE A 44 -4.92 -4.68 -5.61
N PHE A 45 -6.05 -4.12 -5.17
CA PHE A 45 -6.61 -4.44 -3.85
C PHE A 45 -7.34 -5.76 -3.78
N PHE A 46 -7.76 -6.32 -4.92
CA PHE A 46 -8.48 -7.59 -4.92
C PHE A 46 -7.67 -8.75 -4.29
N PRO A 47 -6.41 -9.02 -4.68
CA PRO A 47 -5.61 -10.04 -4.01
C PRO A 47 -5.24 -9.65 -2.57
N ASN A 48 -5.18 -8.35 -2.24
CA ASN A 48 -4.92 -7.88 -0.88
C ASN A 48 -6.03 -8.29 0.11
N ALA A 49 -7.24 -8.56 -0.35
CA ALA A 49 -8.31 -9.09 0.50
C ALA A 49 -7.94 -10.44 1.12
N LEU A 50 -7.17 -11.28 0.42
CA LEU A 50 -6.67 -12.56 0.95
C LEU A 50 -5.64 -12.34 2.05
N THR A 51 -4.66 -11.46 1.82
CA THR A 51 -3.63 -11.15 2.83
C THR A 51 -4.20 -10.45 4.04
N SER A 52 -5.19 -9.56 3.86
CA SER A 52 -5.87 -8.90 4.98
C SER A 52 -6.70 -9.88 5.81
N SER A 53 -7.32 -10.90 5.21
CA SER A 53 -8.01 -11.96 5.94
C SER A 53 -7.05 -12.75 6.84
N VAL A 54 -5.87 -13.12 6.31
CA VAL A 54 -4.82 -13.76 7.11
C VAL A 54 -4.33 -12.82 8.22
N ALA A 55 -4.15 -11.55 7.93
CA ALA A 55 -3.71 -10.54 8.90
C ALA A 55 -4.69 -10.38 10.07
N VAL A 56 -6.00 -10.40 9.79
CA VAL A 56 -7.05 -10.35 10.83
C VAL A 56 -7.02 -11.57 11.74
N LEU A 57 -6.82 -12.77 11.19
CA LEU A 57 -6.70 -14.01 11.97
C LEU A 57 -5.39 -14.06 12.79
N LEU A 58 -4.34 -13.46 12.28
CA LEU A 58 -3.04 -13.42 12.93
C LEU A 58 -3.02 -12.51 14.17
N LEU A 59 -3.77 -11.43 14.15
CA LEU A 59 -3.81 -10.44 15.22
C LEU A 59 -4.11 -11.04 16.61
N PRO A 60 -5.19 -11.83 16.83
CA PRO A 60 -5.47 -12.44 18.12
C PRO A 60 -4.40 -13.48 18.51
N THR A 61 -3.88 -14.26 17.56
CA THR A 61 -2.85 -15.27 17.81
C THR A 61 -1.55 -14.61 18.33
N ILE A 62 -1.10 -13.54 17.69
CA ILE A 62 0.08 -12.78 18.13
C ILE A 62 -0.16 -12.15 19.51
N SER A 63 -1.34 -11.57 19.73
CA SER A 63 -1.68 -10.94 21.02
C SER A 63 -1.70 -11.98 22.16
N GLU A 64 -2.26 -13.17 21.92
CA GLU A 64 -2.31 -14.24 22.91
C GLU A 64 -0.92 -14.81 23.22
N ASN A 65 -0.12 -15.14 22.19
CA ASN A 65 1.24 -15.65 22.38
C ASN A 65 2.13 -14.62 23.07
N HIS A 66 1.96 -13.33 22.74
CA HIS A 66 2.66 -12.24 23.43
C HIS A 66 2.25 -12.14 24.91
N ALA A 67 0.96 -12.22 25.22
CA ALA A 67 0.46 -12.19 26.60
C ALA A 67 0.93 -13.39 27.44
N ARG A 68 1.15 -14.56 26.80
CA ARG A 68 1.73 -15.77 27.43
C ARG A 68 3.24 -15.69 27.61
N GLY A 69 3.91 -14.69 27.05
CA GLY A 69 5.37 -14.56 27.05
C GLY A 69 6.08 -15.54 26.11
N ASP A 70 5.35 -16.21 25.22
CA ASP A 70 5.91 -17.17 24.25
C ASP A 70 6.46 -16.44 23.01
N ARG A 71 7.68 -15.94 23.15
CA ARG A 71 8.40 -15.23 22.10
C ARG A 71 8.74 -16.12 20.91
N GLY A 72 9.06 -17.37 21.16
CA GLY A 72 9.41 -18.30 20.09
C GLY A 72 8.27 -18.44 19.08
N SER A 73 7.05 -18.62 19.58
CA SER A 73 5.84 -18.69 18.75
C SER A 73 5.58 -17.37 18.03
N VAL A 74 5.69 -16.21 18.70
CA VAL A 74 5.49 -14.89 18.07
C VAL A 74 6.47 -14.67 16.92
N ILE A 75 7.76 -14.97 17.09
CA ILE A 75 8.78 -14.83 16.03
C ILE A 75 8.50 -15.78 14.88
N ASN A 76 8.21 -17.04 15.17
CA ASN A 76 7.96 -18.06 14.15
C ASN A 76 6.72 -17.75 13.31
N ASP A 77 5.62 -17.36 13.97
CA ASP A 77 4.37 -16.96 13.29
C ASP A 77 4.58 -15.71 12.44
N THR A 78 5.34 -14.73 12.96
CA THR A 78 5.72 -13.51 12.20
C THR A 78 6.51 -13.87 10.95
N LEU A 79 7.61 -14.64 11.09
CA LEU A 79 8.46 -15.01 9.96
C LEU A 79 7.71 -15.84 8.91
N ARG A 80 6.92 -16.80 9.37
CA ARG A 80 6.11 -17.65 8.49
C ARG A 80 5.12 -16.82 7.69
N THR A 81 4.39 -15.92 8.34
CA THR A 81 3.38 -15.09 7.68
C THR A 81 4.01 -14.08 6.73
N VAL A 82 5.08 -13.40 7.13
CA VAL A 82 5.84 -12.49 6.26
C VAL A 82 6.33 -13.22 5.01
N LYS A 83 6.85 -14.45 5.15
CA LYS A 83 7.29 -15.26 4.00
C LYS A 83 6.15 -15.56 3.02
N TYR A 84 4.98 -15.99 3.52
CA TYR A 84 3.84 -16.30 2.65
C TYR A 84 3.26 -15.04 1.98
N CYS A 85 3.12 -13.94 2.72
CA CYS A 85 2.61 -12.68 2.15
C CYS A 85 3.59 -12.08 1.14
N SER A 86 4.90 -12.18 1.37
CA SER A 86 5.92 -11.77 0.41
C SER A 86 5.85 -12.62 -0.87
N LEU A 87 5.74 -13.95 -0.74
CA LEU A 87 5.61 -14.85 -1.89
C LEU A 87 4.34 -14.52 -2.70
N MET A 88 3.22 -14.30 -2.02
CA MET A 88 1.96 -13.89 -2.65
C MET A 88 2.10 -12.54 -3.36
N GLY A 89 2.78 -11.57 -2.74
CA GLY A 89 3.05 -10.26 -3.34
C GLY A 89 3.88 -10.34 -4.61
N PHE A 90 4.95 -11.15 -4.61
CA PHE A 90 5.75 -11.40 -5.81
C PHE A 90 4.99 -12.17 -6.89
N PHE A 91 4.18 -13.14 -6.51
CA PHE A 91 3.31 -13.84 -7.45
C PHE A 91 2.33 -12.87 -8.15
N CYS A 92 1.66 -12.01 -7.38
CA CYS A 92 0.76 -10.99 -7.93
C CYS A 92 1.51 -9.97 -8.80
N LEU A 93 2.71 -9.55 -8.42
CA LEU A 93 3.56 -8.71 -9.26
C LEU A 93 3.79 -9.36 -10.62
N CYS A 94 4.23 -10.62 -10.65
CA CYS A 94 4.41 -11.35 -11.91
C CYS A 94 3.11 -11.42 -12.73
N CYS A 95 1.99 -11.75 -12.08
CA CYS A 95 0.69 -11.78 -12.75
C CYS A 95 0.33 -10.43 -13.39
N PHE A 96 0.51 -9.32 -12.66
CA PHE A 96 0.18 -8.00 -13.19
C PHE A 96 1.16 -7.51 -14.27
N LEU A 97 2.42 -7.91 -14.22
CA LEU A 97 3.37 -7.62 -15.30
C LEU A 97 3.02 -8.32 -16.61
N PHE A 98 2.54 -9.57 -16.54
CA PHE A 98 2.19 -10.33 -17.74
C PHE A 98 0.76 -10.08 -18.24
N LEU A 99 -0.18 -9.89 -17.33
CA LEU A 99 -1.61 -9.80 -17.61
C LEU A 99 -2.18 -8.39 -17.53
N GLY A 100 -1.45 -7.43 -16.94
CA GLY A 100 -1.95 -6.08 -16.66
C GLY A 100 -2.42 -5.35 -17.92
N ASP A 101 -1.63 -5.35 -18.99
CA ASP A 101 -2.00 -4.73 -20.26
C ASP A 101 -3.17 -5.46 -20.92
N TRP A 102 -3.20 -6.78 -20.85
CA TRP A 102 -4.31 -7.58 -21.38
C TRP A 102 -5.62 -7.29 -20.62
N VAL A 103 -5.57 -7.21 -19.29
CA VAL A 103 -6.72 -6.85 -18.45
C VAL A 103 -7.18 -5.42 -18.75
N GLY A 104 -6.25 -4.47 -18.85
CA GLY A 104 -6.58 -3.09 -19.19
C GLY A 104 -7.28 -2.96 -20.53
N THR A 105 -6.76 -3.61 -21.56
CA THR A 105 -7.30 -3.50 -22.94
C THR A 105 -8.56 -4.34 -23.16
N LYS A 106 -8.62 -5.57 -22.64
CA LYS A 106 -9.74 -6.49 -22.90
C LYS A 106 -10.88 -6.38 -21.90
N LEU A 107 -10.58 -6.14 -20.61
CA LEU A 107 -11.60 -6.05 -19.57
C LEU A 107 -12.10 -4.61 -19.41
N PHE A 108 -11.19 -3.64 -19.34
CA PHE A 108 -11.53 -2.23 -19.12
C PHE A 108 -11.62 -1.41 -20.40
N HIS A 109 -11.25 -1.94 -21.56
CA HIS A 109 -11.19 -1.22 -22.83
C HIS A 109 -10.41 0.09 -22.75
N SER A 110 -9.34 0.11 -21.93
CA SER A 110 -8.51 1.27 -21.64
C SER A 110 -7.04 0.88 -21.55
N GLU A 111 -6.23 1.34 -22.51
CA GLU A 111 -4.77 1.16 -22.47
C GLU A 111 -4.15 1.84 -21.24
N LEU A 112 -4.72 2.99 -20.85
CA LEU A 112 -4.26 3.72 -19.66
C LEU A 112 -4.45 2.90 -18.39
N ALA A 113 -5.57 2.17 -18.26
CA ALA A 113 -5.81 1.26 -17.14
C ALA A 113 -4.77 0.13 -17.11
N GLY A 114 -4.43 -0.46 -18.25
CA GLY A 114 -3.38 -1.48 -18.37
C GLY A 114 -2.04 -0.96 -17.88
N HIS A 115 -1.61 0.18 -18.38
CA HIS A 115 -0.36 0.81 -17.96
C HIS A 115 -0.32 1.11 -16.44
N PHE A 116 -1.43 1.55 -15.85
CA PHE A 116 -1.51 1.76 -14.41
C PHE A 116 -1.46 0.45 -13.63
N ILE A 117 -2.14 -0.61 -14.09
CA ILE A 117 -2.11 -1.93 -13.44
C ILE A 117 -0.69 -2.49 -13.43
N VAL A 118 0.03 -2.43 -14.55
CA VAL A 118 1.42 -2.88 -14.64
C VAL A 118 2.32 -2.08 -13.69
N THR A 119 2.21 -0.77 -13.71
CA THR A 119 3.02 0.11 -12.83
C THR A 119 2.70 -0.11 -11.35
N LEU A 120 1.43 -0.21 -10.99
CA LEU A 120 0.99 -0.49 -9.62
C LEU A 120 1.32 -1.91 -9.17
N GLY A 121 1.51 -2.85 -10.10
CA GLY A 121 1.95 -4.22 -9.80
C GLY A 121 3.21 -4.24 -8.94
N PHE A 122 4.15 -3.32 -9.14
CA PHE A 122 5.37 -3.18 -8.33
C PHE A 122 5.10 -2.84 -6.85
N ILE A 123 3.92 -2.33 -6.53
CA ILE A 123 3.51 -1.97 -5.17
C ILE A 123 3.02 -3.20 -4.39
N CYS A 124 2.54 -4.25 -5.07
CA CYS A 124 1.91 -5.42 -4.46
C CYS A 124 2.75 -6.09 -3.35
N PRO A 125 4.06 -6.38 -3.54
CA PRO A 125 4.85 -7.00 -2.49
C PRO A 125 4.89 -6.17 -1.21
N PHE A 126 5.03 -4.85 -1.34
CA PHE A 126 5.08 -3.93 -0.20
C PHE A 126 3.71 -3.76 0.45
N LEU A 127 2.66 -3.57 -0.34
CA LEU A 127 1.29 -3.42 0.15
C LEU A 127 0.84 -4.61 0.98
N TYR A 128 1.14 -5.84 0.52
CA TYR A 128 0.72 -7.06 1.23
C TYR A 128 1.57 -7.31 2.47
N LEU A 129 2.84 -6.94 2.43
CA LEU A 129 3.70 -6.93 3.62
C LEU A 129 3.21 -5.91 4.65
N ASP A 130 2.86 -4.70 4.23
CA ASP A 130 2.43 -3.63 5.13
C ASP A 130 1.14 -3.99 5.88
N THR A 131 0.16 -4.61 5.21
CA THR A 131 -1.07 -5.08 5.86
C THR A 131 -0.78 -6.11 6.93
N THR A 132 0.12 -7.06 6.66
CA THR A 132 0.51 -8.12 7.58
C THR A 132 1.33 -7.58 8.75
N LEU A 133 2.37 -6.78 8.47
CA LEU A 133 3.23 -6.19 9.49
C LEU A 133 2.46 -5.25 10.41
N SER A 134 1.50 -4.49 9.87
CA SER A 134 0.58 -3.65 10.64
C SER A 134 -0.24 -4.47 11.63
N SER A 135 -0.79 -5.62 11.21
CA SER A 135 -1.56 -6.51 12.09
C SER A 135 -0.69 -7.12 13.19
N ILE A 136 0.53 -7.55 12.87
CA ILE A 136 1.50 -8.05 13.87
C ILE A 136 1.81 -6.97 14.90
N LEU A 137 2.16 -5.75 14.45
CA LEU A 137 2.44 -4.62 15.35
C LEU A 137 1.22 -4.26 16.20
N GLN A 138 0.01 -4.39 15.66
CA GLN A 138 -1.23 -4.17 16.39
C GLN A 138 -1.44 -5.25 17.46
N GLY A 139 -1.19 -6.53 17.14
CA GLY A 139 -1.22 -7.64 18.10
C GLY A 139 -0.20 -7.49 19.23
N LEU A 140 0.94 -6.84 18.97
CA LEU A 140 1.96 -6.48 19.97
C LEU A 140 1.63 -5.19 20.76
N GLY A 141 0.45 -4.60 20.57
CA GLY A 141 0.02 -3.40 21.29
C GLY A 141 0.65 -2.08 20.80
N MET A 142 1.32 -2.08 19.64
CA MET A 142 2.06 -0.91 19.14
C MET A 142 1.21 0.00 18.23
N ALA A 143 -0.09 0.15 18.49
CA ALA A 143 -1.01 0.94 17.67
C ALA A 143 -0.57 2.40 17.44
N GLY A 144 0.08 3.02 18.43
CA GLY A 144 0.62 4.37 18.30
C GLY A 144 1.71 4.48 17.23
N ARG A 145 2.61 3.48 17.15
CA ARG A 145 3.67 3.46 16.12
C ARG A 145 3.08 3.29 14.73
N ILE A 146 2.07 2.45 14.58
CA ILE A 146 1.34 2.26 13.31
C ILE A 146 0.72 3.59 12.87
N PHE A 147 0.08 4.31 13.79
CA PHE A 147 -0.52 5.62 13.50
C PHE A 147 0.51 6.62 12.97
N PHE A 148 1.62 6.82 13.68
CA PHE A 148 2.69 7.74 13.26
C PHE A 148 3.31 7.32 11.92
N SER A 149 3.54 6.04 11.70
CA SER A 149 4.07 5.53 10.44
C SER A 149 3.13 5.82 9.26
N ASN A 150 1.83 5.62 9.44
CA ASN A 150 0.83 5.95 8.42
C ASN A 150 0.74 7.46 8.14
N VAL A 151 0.88 8.31 9.17
CA VAL A 151 0.93 9.78 8.97
C VAL A 151 2.16 10.16 8.14
N ILE A 152 3.34 9.62 8.45
CA ILE A 152 4.57 9.86 7.67
C ILE A 152 4.39 9.42 6.22
N CYS A 153 3.82 8.24 6.00
CA CYS A 153 3.54 7.70 4.67
C CYS A 153 2.62 8.62 3.86
N LEU A 154 1.52 9.10 4.46
CA LEU A 154 0.60 10.04 3.81
C LEU A 154 1.26 11.39 3.53
N LEU A 155 2.09 11.90 4.41
CA LEU A 155 2.84 13.14 4.17
C LEU A 155 3.81 12.99 2.98
N ILE A 156 4.51 11.85 2.87
CA ILE A 156 5.35 11.55 1.71
C ILE A 156 4.51 11.55 0.43
N ARG A 157 3.35 10.88 0.41
CA ARG A 157 2.46 10.87 -0.75
C ARG A 157 1.97 12.27 -1.12
N LEU A 158 1.60 13.08 -0.12
CA LEU A 158 1.22 14.48 -0.35
C LEU A 158 2.36 15.30 -0.96
N LEU A 159 3.61 15.11 -0.51
CA LEU A 159 4.75 15.76 -1.14
C LEU A 159 4.86 15.40 -2.63
N PHE A 160 4.68 14.12 -2.99
CA PHE A 160 4.67 13.71 -4.40
C PHE A 160 3.48 14.30 -5.17
N VAL A 161 2.30 14.40 -4.54
CA VAL A 161 1.13 15.06 -5.16
C VAL A 161 1.41 16.52 -5.46
N PHE A 162 2.05 17.25 -4.54
CA PHE A 162 2.28 18.69 -4.73
C PHE A 162 3.46 19.01 -5.66
N PHE A 163 4.51 18.18 -5.67
CA PHE A 163 5.74 18.46 -6.42
C PHE A 163 5.93 17.58 -7.65
N ALA A 164 5.60 16.30 -7.58
CA ALA A 164 5.85 15.37 -8.68
C ALA A 164 4.73 15.38 -9.73
N ILE A 165 3.45 15.50 -9.34
CA ILE A 165 2.35 15.56 -10.31
C ILE A 165 2.50 16.75 -11.26
N PRO A 166 2.79 18.00 -10.84
CA PRO A 166 2.97 19.10 -11.78
C PRO A 166 4.17 18.92 -12.73
N ALA A 167 5.17 18.11 -12.36
CA ALA A 167 6.38 17.89 -13.15
C ALA A 167 6.26 16.73 -14.16
N ILE A 168 5.69 15.61 -13.75
CA ILE A 168 5.66 14.36 -14.54
C ILE A 168 4.26 13.73 -14.62
N GLY A 169 3.22 14.49 -14.29
CA GLY A 169 1.82 14.06 -14.40
C GLY A 169 1.48 12.93 -13.43
N MET A 170 0.55 12.06 -13.84
CA MET A 170 0.03 10.97 -13.01
C MET A 170 1.10 9.94 -12.59
N GLN A 171 2.15 9.77 -13.39
CA GLN A 171 3.29 8.92 -13.03
C GLN A 171 3.96 9.37 -11.74
N GLY A 172 4.02 10.68 -11.48
CA GLY A 172 4.54 11.23 -10.22
C GLY A 172 3.79 10.72 -9.00
N TYR A 173 2.48 10.59 -9.10
CA TYR A 173 1.66 10.01 -8.04
C TYR A 173 1.91 8.51 -7.86
N LEU A 174 2.02 7.74 -8.95
CA LEU A 174 2.32 6.31 -8.89
C LEU A 174 3.67 6.05 -8.19
N TRP A 175 4.70 6.83 -8.51
CA TRP A 175 5.98 6.79 -7.79
C TRP A 175 5.84 7.18 -6.33
N GLY A 176 4.99 8.17 -6.03
CA GLY A 176 4.68 8.58 -4.65
C GLY A 176 4.08 7.43 -3.83
N ILE A 177 3.14 6.67 -4.40
CA ILE A 177 2.57 5.49 -3.74
C ILE A 177 3.67 4.43 -3.52
N LEU A 178 4.47 4.12 -4.54
CA LEU A 178 5.53 3.11 -4.44
C LEU A 178 6.52 3.46 -3.31
N VAL A 179 7.07 4.68 -3.35
CA VAL A 179 8.05 5.14 -2.36
C VAL A 179 7.44 5.15 -0.95
N SER A 180 6.20 5.62 -0.80
CA SER A 180 5.55 5.66 0.51
C SER A 180 5.33 4.26 1.10
N GLN A 181 4.95 3.27 0.28
CA GLN A 181 4.79 1.89 0.73
C GLN A 181 6.13 1.22 1.08
N MET A 182 7.19 1.49 0.28
CA MET A 182 8.53 1.01 0.64
C MET A 182 9.01 1.59 1.97
N VAL A 183 8.82 2.89 2.20
CA VAL A 183 9.18 3.53 3.47
C VAL A 183 8.37 2.94 4.62
N LEU A 184 7.08 2.70 4.43
CA LEU A 184 6.20 2.10 5.44
C LEU A 184 6.68 0.69 5.82
N ALA A 185 7.00 -0.15 4.83
CA ALA A 185 7.55 -1.49 5.05
C ALA A 185 8.84 -1.43 5.87
N VAL A 186 9.76 -0.53 5.51
CA VAL A 186 11.02 -0.35 6.23
C VAL A 186 10.79 0.08 7.69
N ILE A 187 9.88 1.04 7.93
CA ILE A 187 9.55 1.49 9.28
C ILE A 187 8.96 0.34 10.11
N TYR A 188 8.03 -0.44 9.55
CA TYR A 188 7.43 -1.57 10.26
C TYR A 188 8.45 -2.67 10.55
N PHE A 189 9.31 -3.00 9.59
CA PHE A 189 10.40 -3.94 9.79
C PHE A 189 11.35 -3.48 10.91
N PHE A 190 11.73 -2.21 10.91
CA PHE A 190 12.59 -1.63 11.94
C PHE A 190 11.92 -1.63 13.31
N CYS A 191 10.62 -1.34 13.39
CA CYS A 191 9.84 -1.41 14.63
C CYS A 191 9.83 -2.83 15.21
N LEU A 192 9.61 -3.86 14.37
CA LEU A 192 9.63 -5.26 14.78
C LEU A 192 11.03 -5.70 15.20
N TYR A 193 12.05 -5.38 14.40
CA TYR A 193 13.44 -5.71 14.73
C TYR A 193 13.86 -5.12 16.09
N ARG A 194 13.51 -3.85 16.33
CA ARG A 194 13.82 -3.19 17.62
C ARG A 194 13.03 -3.80 18.78
N PHE A 195 11.82 -4.28 18.54
CA PHE A 195 11.03 -4.95 19.56
C PHE A 195 11.66 -6.27 19.94
N PHE A 196 12.00 -7.11 18.98
CA PHE A 196 12.62 -8.43 19.25
C PHE A 196 14.05 -8.34 19.81
N ARG A 197 14.76 -7.22 19.62
CA ARG A 197 16.11 -7.02 20.16
C ARG A 197 16.12 -6.44 21.57
N LYS A 198 15.09 -5.66 21.95
CA LYS A 198 15.09 -4.94 23.25
C LYS A 198 14.71 -5.83 24.43
N ASP A 199 14.05 -6.87 24.15
CA ASP A 199 13.57 -7.82 25.12
C ASP A 199 14.36 -9.13 24.98
#